data_48a6e108fbef4851d5360401fc850a41
#
_entry.id   48a6e108fbef4851d5360401fc850a41
#
_cell.length_a   1.000
_cell.length_b   1.000
_cell.length_c   1.000
_cell.angle_alpha   90.00
_cell.angle_beta   90.00
_cell.angle_gamma   90.00
#
_symmetry.space_group_name_H-M   'P 1'
#
loop_
_entity.id
_entity.type
_entity.pdbx_description
1 polymer ?
#
loop_
_entity_poly.entity_id
_entity_poly.type
_entity_poly.pdbx_seq_one_letter_code
_entity_poly.pdbx_strand_id
1 'polypeptide(L)'
;MSLSIYTYSNPYEISNEPYWDSIKNCAHFCVSQTMVNGLSEVYDELKNGQLATVEELVKALYPGWFDTKTYIEQYTILTNTLDNVTPNIEQERWKKIKQSLRFNKSALLDSIRLMVEMGLLLKNLKIKKITEEQTYLIAAYNAILHGDKANKFSLRKHFSEKEIDSAVQTALVAKDQRRGKKIKSVGKVDCNTVVIHGVHQFTPTILSMIEEVSKYKRVVLLFNYQQQYSEIYQTWLDVYSCFDLNIKSQFNNEFKPTTLLQTSYEGNILADQIGKLTNGTLTEKSKDINNVSVIEFDNITEFSAYVAQIYEDAVEKYYADEQKKGSVLSYMREQFYSANSSVNDILKVYFPEQFGERHFLAYPIGHFFVAVTKMWNSENGGIKIEDMNDIAECLCSGALYEKKIGSLITTFNQTRNYFSRASMLEGDGGAEAVSYTHLR
;
A
#
# COMPACT_ATOMS: atom_id res chain seq x y z
N MET A 1 28.68 16.16 6.41
CA MET A 1 27.78 15.40 5.58
C MET A 1 26.71 16.30 5.04
N SER A 2 26.25 16.11 3.83
CA SER A 2 25.41 17.12 3.17
C SER A 2 24.08 16.51 2.73
N LEU A 3 22.98 17.14 3.10
CA LEU A 3 21.71 17.02 2.43
C LEU A 3 21.69 18.07 1.32
N SER A 4 21.35 17.67 0.11
CA SER A 4 21.12 18.57 -1.02
C SER A 4 19.69 18.38 -1.51
N ILE A 5 19.03 19.46 -1.86
CA ILE A 5 17.67 19.44 -2.40
C ILE A 5 17.71 20.05 -3.79
N TYR A 6 17.25 19.29 -4.80
CA TYR A 6 17.15 19.76 -6.17
C TYR A 6 15.75 19.53 -6.71
N THR A 7 15.42 20.27 -7.76
CA THR A 7 14.12 20.16 -8.42
C THR A 7 14.26 19.73 -9.87
N TYR A 8 13.20 19.18 -10.42
CA TYR A 8 13.03 18.85 -11.82
C TYR A 8 11.61 19.19 -12.27
N SER A 9 11.40 19.46 -13.54
CA SER A 9 10.05 19.67 -14.10
C SER A 9 9.40 18.36 -14.57
N ASN A 10 10.21 17.47 -15.12
CA ASN A 10 9.77 16.18 -15.62
C ASN A 10 10.73 15.08 -15.15
N PRO A 11 10.27 14.03 -14.45
CA PRO A 11 11.13 12.95 -13.99
C PRO A 11 11.83 12.19 -15.12
N TYR A 12 11.28 12.23 -16.33
CA TYR A 12 11.85 11.57 -17.51
C TYR A 12 12.81 12.45 -18.32
N GLU A 13 13.09 13.66 -17.84
CA GLU A 13 14.01 14.62 -18.45
C GLU A 13 15.06 15.13 -17.43
N ILE A 14 15.24 14.44 -16.31
CA ILE A 14 16.21 14.82 -15.27
C ILE A 14 17.64 14.86 -15.83
N SER A 15 17.93 14.10 -16.89
CA SER A 15 19.23 14.15 -17.57
C SER A 15 19.60 15.52 -18.13
N ASN A 16 18.64 16.41 -18.31
CA ASN A 16 18.86 17.78 -18.75
C ASN A 16 19.25 18.72 -17.61
N GLU A 17 19.11 18.26 -16.36
CA GLU A 17 19.41 19.08 -15.18
C GLU A 17 20.93 19.10 -14.90
N PRO A 18 21.48 20.25 -14.48
CA PRO A 18 22.92 20.43 -14.29
C PRO A 18 23.55 19.47 -13.28
N TYR A 19 22.77 18.96 -12.33
CA TYR A 19 23.24 18.05 -11.28
C TYR A 19 23.25 16.58 -11.70
N TRP A 20 22.67 16.21 -12.87
CA TRP A 20 22.50 14.82 -13.28
C TRP A 20 23.81 14.04 -13.28
N ASP A 21 24.85 14.58 -13.89
CA ASP A 21 26.16 13.91 -13.97
C ASP A 21 26.74 13.55 -12.60
N SER A 22 26.36 14.27 -11.57
CA SER A 22 26.84 14.02 -10.20
C SER A 22 26.07 12.89 -9.49
N ILE A 23 24.89 12.49 -10.00
CA ILE A 23 24.01 11.53 -9.33
C ILE A 23 23.68 10.28 -10.18
N LYS A 24 23.84 10.30 -11.50
CA LYS A 24 23.40 9.22 -12.42
C LYS A 24 23.96 7.83 -12.07
N ASN A 25 25.11 7.74 -11.39
CA ASN A 25 25.72 6.47 -11.00
C ASN A 25 25.46 6.11 -9.52
N CYS A 26 24.62 6.86 -8.83
CA CYS A 26 24.33 6.69 -7.41
C CYS A 26 23.21 5.69 -7.15
N ALA A 27 22.90 5.45 -5.88
CA ALA A 27 21.74 4.67 -5.45
C ALA A 27 20.47 5.53 -5.45
N HIS A 28 19.48 5.17 -6.25
CA HIS A 28 18.24 5.94 -6.42
C HIS A 28 17.05 5.24 -5.78
N PHE A 29 16.31 5.96 -4.96
CA PHE A 29 15.11 5.48 -4.27
C PHE A 29 13.89 6.33 -4.63
N CYS A 30 12.88 5.71 -5.23
CA CYS A 30 11.69 6.39 -5.71
C CYS A 30 10.50 6.19 -4.75
N VAL A 31 9.60 7.17 -4.71
CA VAL A 31 8.39 7.08 -3.88
C VAL A 31 7.48 5.92 -4.26
N SER A 32 7.48 5.51 -5.52
CA SER A 32 6.61 4.45 -6.04
C SER A 32 7.31 3.51 -7.00
N GLN A 33 6.79 2.28 -7.11
CA GLN A 33 7.28 1.30 -8.09
C GLN A 33 7.03 1.76 -9.53
N THR A 34 5.96 2.51 -9.79
CA THR A 34 5.69 3.11 -11.11
C THR A 34 6.82 4.02 -11.54
N MET A 35 7.28 4.89 -10.63
CA MET A 35 8.40 5.78 -10.90
C MET A 35 9.71 5.01 -11.13
N VAL A 36 9.98 3.97 -10.34
CA VAL A 36 11.12 3.08 -10.55
C VAL A 36 11.10 2.45 -11.95
N ASN A 37 9.94 1.96 -12.38
CA ASN A 37 9.80 1.35 -13.70
C ASN A 37 10.00 2.39 -14.81
N GLY A 38 9.35 3.55 -14.72
CA GLY A 38 9.49 4.62 -15.70
C GLY A 38 10.93 5.13 -15.83
N LEU A 39 11.61 5.42 -14.72
CA LEU A 39 13.01 5.83 -14.76
C LEU A 39 13.93 4.73 -15.34
N SER A 40 13.64 3.45 -15.05
CA SER A 40 14.41 2.35 -15.62
C SER A 40 14.18 2.13 -17.12
N GLU A 41 13.08 2.60 -17.67
CA GLU A 41 12.80 2.54 -19.10
C GLU A 41 13.51 3.66 -19.88
N VAL A 42 13.56 4.85 -19.27
CA VAL A 42 14.13 6.04 -19.90
C VAL A 42 15.65 6.10 -19.76
N TYR A 43 16.20 5.71 -18.62
CA TYR A 43 17.64 5.85 -18.33
C TYR A 43 18.34 4.51 -18.31
N ASP A 44 19.15 4.24 -19.35
CA ASP A 44 19.93 3.00 -19.47
C ASP A 44 20.94 2.85 -18.31
N GLU A 45 21.50 3.96 -17.84
CA GLU A 45 22.43 4.00 -16.73
C GLU A 45 21.82 3.46 -15.43
N LEU A 46 20.51 3.69 -15.22
CA LEU A 46 19.81 3.26 -14.01
C LEU A 46 19.28 1.81 -14.07
N LYS A 47 19.42 1.11 -15.21
CA LYS A 47 18.93 -0.27 -15.40
C LYS A 47 19.70 -1.32 -14.58
N ASN A 48 20.90 -1.00 -14.13
CA ASN A 48 21.85 -1.96 -13.55
C ASN A 48 21.69 -2.14 -12.02
N GLY A 49 20.47 -2.14 -11.49
CA GLY A 49 20.24 -2.36 -10.05
C GLY A 49 20.47 -1.12 -9.19
N GLN A 50 20.40 0.07 -9.77
CA GLN A 50 20.57 1.34 -9.05
C GLN A 50 19.25 1.91 -8.50
N LEU A 51 18.12 1.35 -8.88
CA LEU A 51 16.75 1.83 -8.55
C LEU A 51 16.05 0.88 -7.61
N ALA A 52 15.48 1.43 -6.54
CA ALA A 52 14.55 0.76 -5.64
C ALA A 52 13.49 1.75 -5.14
N THR A 53 12.55 1.30 -4.31
CA THR A 53 11.61 2.20 -3.66
C THR A 53 12.14 2.68 -2.30
N VAL A 54 11.66 3.85 -1.86
CA VAL A 54 11.93 4.37 -0.52
C VAL A 54 11.45 3.39 0.55
N GLU A 55 10.33 2.71 0.31
CA GLU A 55 9.79 1.70 1.20
C GLU A 55 10.75 0.51 1.37
N GLU A 56 11.42 0.07 0.30
CA GLU A 56 12.41 -1.00 0.37
C GLU A 56 13.63 -0.59 1.20
N LEU A 57 14.08 0.66 1.09
CA LEU A 57 15.15 1.19 1.92
C LEU A 57 14.75 1.26 3.40
N VAL A 58 13.56 1.77 3.69
CA VAL A 58 13.02 1.81 5.05
C VAL A 58 12.92 0.39 5.64
N LYS A 59 12.38 -0.57 4.88
CA LYS A 59 12.29 -1.98 5.31
C LYS A 59 13.66 -2.61 5.54
N ALA A 60 14.63 -2.31 4.69
CA ALA A 60 15.99 -2.81 4.85
C ALA A 60 16.70 -2.23 6.08
N LEU A 61 16.42 -0.97 6.41
CA LEU A 61 16.99 -0.32 7.59
C LEU A 61 16.33 -0.78 8.90
N TYR A 62 15.01 -1.03 8.85
CA TYR A 62 14.20 -1.44 10.01
C TYR A 62 13.60 -2.85 9.84
N PRO A 63 14.37 -3.89 9.49
CA PRO A 63 13.82 -5.20 9.12
C PRO A 63 12.96 -5.81 10.23
N GLY A 64 13.41 -5.67 11.50
CA GLY A 64 12.66 -6.17 12.64
C GLY A 64 11.30 -5.50 12.86
N TRP A 65 11.12 -4.25 12.42
CA TRP A 65 9.86 -3.53 12.56
C TRP A 65 8.82 -3.97 11.53
N PHE A 66 9.26 -4.30 10.32
CA PHE A 66 8.39 -4.71 9.21
C PHE A 66 8.25 -6.23 9.05
N ASP A 67 8.87 -7.01 9.94
CA ASP A 67 8.74 -8.46 9.94
C ASP A 67 7.36 -8.91 10.42
N THR A 68 6.75 -9.84 9.69
CA THR A 68 5.43 -10.42 10.01
C THR A 68 5.43 -11.05 11.41
N LYS A 69 6.51 -11.71 11.82
CA LYS A 69 6.62 -12.30 13.16
C LYS A 69 6.53 -11.23 14.26
N THR A 70 7.23 -10.10 14.07
CA THR A 70 7.16 -8.98 15.00
C THR A 70 5.76 -8.38 15.06
N TYR A 71 5.08 -8.25 13.92
CA TYR A 71 3.70 -7.77 13.87
C TYR A 71 2.76 -8.69 14.67
N ILE A 72 2.88 -10.00 14.49
CA ILE A 72 2.08 -11.00 15.22
C ILE A 72 2.38 -10.95 16.74
N GLU A 73 3.66 -10.82 17.12
CA GLU A 73 4.05 -10.65 18.52
C GLU A 73 3.42 -9.38 19.12
N GLN A 74 3.49 -8.26 18.41
CA GLN A 74 2.88 -6.99 18.81
C GLN A 74 1.35 -7.09 18.91
N TYR A 75 0.71 -7.77 17.98
CA TYR A 75 -0.74 -8.01 18.00
C TYR A 75 -1.15 -8.85 19.23
N THR A 76 -0.37 -9.85 19.57
CA THR A 76 -0.58 -10.68 20.77
C THR A 76 -0.41 -9.86 22.05
N ILE A 77 0.64 -9.03 22.12
CA ILE A 77 0.87 -8.14 23.27
C ILE A 77 -0.30 -7.16 23.41
N LEU A 78 -0.74 -6.53 22.31
CA LEU A 78 -1.88 -5.64 22.32
C LEU A 78 -3.15 -6.33 22.82
N THR A 79 -3.43 -7.52 22.31
CA THR A 79 -4.61 -8.30 22.71
C THR A 79 -4.61 -8.56 24.21
N ASN A 80 -3.49 -9.06 24.74
CA ASN A 80 -3.34 -9.31 26.19
C ASN A 80 -3.44 -8.02 27.01
N THR A 81 -2.89 -6.92 26.51
CA THR A 81 -2.98 -5.61 27.19
C THR A 81 -4.42 -5.12 27.23
N LEU A 82 -5.15 -5.19 26.13
CA LEU A 82 -6.56 -4.80 26.06
C LEU A 82 -7.44 -5.63 27.01
N ASP A 83 -7.09 -6.88 27.24
CA ASP A 83 -7.83 -7.73 28.17
C ASP A 83 -7.59 -7.38 29.64
N ASN A 84 -6.41 -6.84 29.96
CA ASN A 84 -5.98 -6.59 31.34
C ASN A 84 -5.98 -5.11 31.74
N VAL A 85 -6.02 -4.18 30.80
CA VAL A 85 -6.00 -2.73 31.11
C VAL A 85 -7.37 -2.28 31.62
N THR A 86 -7.37 -1.52 32.70
CA THR A 86 -8.57 -0.89 33.27
C THR A 86 -8.47 0.63 33.10
N PRO A 87 -9.09 1.21 32.07
CA PRO A 87 -9.10 2.65 31.88
C PRO A 87 -9.99 3.33 32.93
N ASN A 88 -9.73 4.61 33.18
CA ASN A 88 -10.57 5.43 34.06
C ASN A 88 -11.87 5.85 33.35
N ILE A 89 -12.73 4.87 33.11
CA ILE A 89 -14.03 4.99 32.43
C ILE A 89 -15.04 4.16 33.19
N GLU A 90 -16.31 4.56 33.19
CA GLU A 90 -17.41 3.81 33.79
C GLU A 90 -17.44 2.35 33.24
N GLN A 91 -17.63 1.38 34.16
CA GLN A 91 -17.45 -0.04 33.83
C GLN A 91 -18.35 -0.54 32.69
N GLU A 92 -19.61 -0.09 32.65
CA GLU A 92 -20.53 -0.49 31.57
C GLU A 92 -20.12 0.06 30.19
N ARG A 93 -19.65 1.31 30.16
CA ARG A 93 -19.15 1.94 28.94
C ARG A 93 -17.85 1.29 28.47
N TRP A 94 -16.95 1.02 29.42
CA TRP A 94 -15.70 0.32 29.11
C TRP A 94 -15.93 -1.06 28.50
N LYS A 95 -16.88 -1.85 28.98
CA LYS A 95 -17.23 -3.15 28.40
C LYS A 95 -17.72 -3.02 26.95
N LYS A 96 -18.55 -2.01 26.65
CA LYS A 96 -19.02 -1.76 25.27
C LYS A 96 -17.89 -1.36 24.34
N ILE A 97 -16.98 -0.48 24.77
CA ILE A 97 -15.80 -0.08 24.00
C ILE A 97 -14.92 -1.31 23.73
N LYS A 98 -14.66 -2.13 24.73
CA LYS A 98 -13.89 -3.37 24.59
C LYS A 98 -14.52 -4.32 23.56
N GLN A 99 -15.84 -4.45 23.55
CA GLN A 99 -16.54 -5.26 22.57
C GLN A 99 -16.41 -4.70 21.14
N SER A 100 -16.55 -3.39 20.97
CA SER A 100 -16.42 -2.75 19.64
C SER A 100 -14.99 -2.86 19.08
N LEU A 101 -13.97 -2.77 19.93
CA LEU A 101 -12.56 -2.90 19.54
C LEU A 101 -12.15 -4.34 19.24
N ARG A 102 -12.95 -5.35 19.60
CA ARG A 102 -12.63 -6.76 19.36
C ARG A 102 -12.37 -7.06 17.89
N PHE A 103 -13.08 -6.39 16.98
CA PHE A 103 -12.97 -6.61 15.53
C PHE A 103 -11.98 -5.66 14.85
N ASN A 104 -11.50 -4.63 15.54
CA ASN A 104 -10.64 -3.57 14.99
C ASN A 104 -9.24 -3.56 15.62
N LYS A 105 -8.77 -4.68 16.17
CA LYS A 105 -7.46 -4.74 16.85
C LYS A 105 -6.28 -4.48 15.92
N SER A 106 -6.36 -4.87 14.66
CA SER A 106 -5.32 -4.57 13.67
C SER A 106 -5.19 -3.08 13.41
N ALA A 107 -6.30 -2.38 13.14
CA ALA A 107 -6.30 -0.93 12.96
C ALA A 107 -5.81 -0.19 14.22
N LEU A 108 -6.14 -0.71 15.39
CA LEU A 108 -5.63 -0.18 16.67
C LEU A 108 -4.11 -0.40 16.80
N LEU A 109 -3.61 -1.56 16.43
CA LEU A 109 -2.18 -1.84 16.42
C LEU A 109 -1.44 -0.90 15.47
N ASP A 110 -1.96 -0.70 14.26
CA ASP A 110 -1.38 0.19 13.27
C ASP A 110 -1.32 1.64 13.78
N SER A 111 -2.36 2.09 14.49
CA SER A 111 -2.39 3.39 15.15
C SER A 111 -1.32 3.51 16.26
N ILE A 112 -1.16 2.46 17.08
CA ILE A 112 -0.11 2.41 18.12
C ILE A 112 1.28 2.42 17.48
N ARG A 113 1.49 1.63 16.42
CA ARG A 113 2.75 1.62 15.68
C ARG A 113 3.09 3.00 15.12
N LEU A 114 2.12 3.68 14.52
CA LEU A 114 2.28 5.04 14.02
C LEU A 114 2.68 6.01 15.14
N MET A 115 2.03 5.94 16.31
CA MET A 115 2.41 6.76 17.47
C MET A 115 3.85 6.49 17.94
N VAL A 116 4.27 5.22 17.94
CA VAL A 116 5.66 4.84 18.26
C VAL A 116 6.62 5.40 17.22
N GLU A 117 6.31 5.28 15.94
CA GLU A 117 7.12 5.84 14.85
C GLU A 117 7.29 7.36 14.97
N MET A 118 6.22 8.05 15.36
CA MET A 118 6.24 9.50 15.61
C MET A 118 6.99 9.90 16.88
N GLY A 119 7.39 8.94 17.72
CA GLY A 119 7.99 9.22 19.02
C GLY A 119 7.04 9.96 19.96
N LEU A 120 5.73 9.86 19.74
CA LEU A 120 4.72 10.54 20.54
C LEU A 120 4.66 9.94 21.94
N LEU A 121 5.14 10.68 22.92
CA LEU A 121 4.87 10.41 24.32
C LEU A 121 3.55 11.09 24.69
N LEU A 122 2.49 10.33 24.83
CA LEU A 122 1.14 10.86 25.08
C LEU A 122 1.04 11.76 26.30
N LYS A 123 1.91 11.54 27.30
CA LYS A 123 2.03 12.43 28.48
C LYS A 123 2.39 13.88 28.14
N ASN A 124 2.97 14.13 26.96
CA ASN A 124 3.38 15.46 26.53
C ASN A 124 2.33 16.14 25.65
N LEU A 125 1.26 15.43 25.27
CA LEU A 125 0.20 15.98 24.46
C LEU A 125 -0.82 16.74 25.34
N LYS A 126 -0.98 18.04 25.10
CA LYS A 126 -2.01 18.86 25.72
C LYS A 126 -3.35 18.64 24.97
N ILE A 127 -4.01 17.53 25.21
CA ILE A 127 -5.28 17.20 24.57
C ILE A 127 -6.41 17.84 25.39
N LYS A 128 -7.17 18.75 24.79
CA LYS A 128 -8.21 19.53 25.49
C LYS A 128 -9.51 18.73 25.73
N LYS A 129 -9.85 17.81 24.83
CA LYS A 129 -11.01 16.90 24.96
C LYS A 129 -10.62 15.55 24.38
N ILE A 130 -10.85 14.49 25.13
CA ILE A 130 -10.54 13.10 24.77
C ILE A 130 -11.84 12.32 24.83
N THR A 131 -12.13 11.50 23.81
CA THR A 131 -13.25 10.56 23.85
C THR A 131 -12.94 9.38 24.78
N GLU A 132 -13.95 8.61 25.14
CA GLU A 132 -13.76 7.42 25.98
C GLU A 132 -12.93 6.36 25.25
N GLU A 133 -13.09 6.20 23.93
CA GLU A 133 -12.29 5.33 23.09
C GLU A 133 -10.81 5.77 23.08
N GLN A 134 -10.56 7.07 22.95
CA GLN A 134 -9.21 7.62 23.02
C GLN A 134 -8.59 7.42 24.39
N THR A 135 -9.36 7.55 25.46
CA THR A 135 -8.91 7.27 26.84
C THR A 135 -8.47 5.81 26.97
N TYR A 136 -9.24 4.88 26.41
CA TYR A 136 -8.88 3.46 26.39
C TYR A 136 -7.63 3.17 25.58
N LEU A 137 -7.51 3.77 24.39
CA LEU A 137 -6.32 3.67 23.55
C LEU A 137 -5.07 4.19 24.24
N ILE A 138 -5.16 5.34 24.92
CA ILE A 138 -4.07 5.94 25.68
C ILE A 138 -3.64 5.03 26.83
N ALA A 139 -4.60 4.45 27.55
CA ALA A 139 -4.33 3.52 28.63
C ALA A 139 -3.61 2.26 28.12
N ALA A 140 -4.07 1.69 27.00
CA ALA A 140 -3.43 0.54 26.35
C ALA A 140 -2.02 0.88 25.85
N TYR A 141 -1.84 2.02 25.19
CA TYR A 141 -0.54 2.50 24.72
C TYR A 141 0.46 2.67 25.87
N ASN A 142 0.06 3.33 26.94
CA ASN A 142 0.89 3.52 28.12
C ASN A 142 1.25 2.18 28.78
N ALA A 143 0.30 1.26 28.89
CA ALA A 143 0.54 -0.08 29.44
C ALA A 143 1.55 -0.88 28.60
N ILE A 144 1.50 -0.76 27.27
CA ILE A 144 2.47 -1.37 26.35
C ILE A 144 3.86 -0.77 26.55
N LEU A 145 3.96 0.56 26.55
CA LEU A 145 5.27 1.25 26.61
C LEU A 145 5.97 1.13 27.98
N HIS A 146 5.23 0.90 29.03
CA HIS A 146 5.79 0.70 30.39
C HIS A 146 5.82 -0.77 30.82
N GLY A 147 5.35 -1.67 29.98
CA GLY A 147 5.35 -3.11 30.25
C GLY A 147 6.69 -3.77 29.91
N ASP A 148 6.86 -5.02 30.37
CA ASP A 148 8.08 -5.83 30.17
C ASP A 148 8.43 -6.05 28.69
N LYS A 149 7.47 -5.89 27.79
CA LYS A 149 7.62 -6.09 26.34
C LYS A 149 7.69 -4.77 25.55
N ALA A 150 7.96 -3.66 26.22
CA ALA A 150 8.07 -2.34 25.58
C ALA A 150 9.11 -2.27 24.46
N ASN A 151 10.17 -3.08 24.57
CA ASN A 151 11.21 -3.19 23.55
C ASN A 151 10.71 -3.71 22.19
N LYS A 152 9.56 -4.41 22.17
CA LYS A 152 8.92 -4.87 20.93
C LYS A 152 8.22 -3.72 20.18
N PHE A 153 7.96 -2.60 20.84
CA PHE A 153 7.35 -1.39 20.29
C PHE A 153 8.36 -0.23 20.24
N SER A 154 9.60 -0.52 19.92
CA SER A 154 10.63 0.51 19.77
C SER A 154 11.28 0.42 18.40
N LEU A 155 11.39 1.57 17.73
CA LEU A 155 12.25 1.72 16.57
C LEU A 155 13.69 1.92 17.01
N ARG A 156 14.59 1.24 16.32
CA ARG A 156 16.04 1.46 16.52
C ARG A 156 16.40 2.85 16.02
N LYS A 157 17.17 3.60 16.81
CA LYS A 157 17.51 4.99 16.50
C LYS A 157 18.94 5.21 16.03
N HIS A 158 19.82 4.24 16.18
CA HIS A 158 21.24 4.40 15.85
C HIS A 158 21.76 3.22 15.04
N PHE A 159 22.42 3.53 13.94
CA PHE A 159 23.01 2.57 13.01
C PHE A 159 24.50 2.90 12.82
N SER A 160 25.29 1.88 12.58
CA SER A 160 26.67 2.05 12.12
C SER A 160 26.70 2.26 10.61
N GLU A 161 27.80 2.80 10.11
CA GLU A 161 28.03 3.00 8.68
C GLU A 161 27.85 1.69 7.89
N LYS A 162 28.39 0.57 8.40
CA LYS A 162 28.25 -0.76 7.77
C LYS A 162 26.80 -1.24 7.67
N GLU A 163 25.98 -0.92 8.65
CA GLU A 163 24.55 -1.27 8.63
C GLU A 163 23.79 -0.41 7.63
N ILE A 164 24.12 0.88 7.51
CA ILE A 164 23.57 1.75 6.47
C ILE A 164 23.97 1.25 5.08
N ASP A 165 25.25 0.89 4.88
CA ASP A 165 25.73 0.32 3.61
C ASP A 165 24.98 -0.97 3.26
N SER A 166 24.84 -1.87 4.22
CA SER A 166 24.12 -3.11 4.04
C SER A 166 22.64 -2.89 3.71
N ALA A 167 21.98 -1.93 4.36
CA ALA A 167 20.59 -1.58 4.11
C ALA A 167 20.39 -1.03 2.69
N VAL A 168 21.25 -0.09 2.25
CA VAL A 168 21.20 0.45 0.89
C VAL A 168 21.38 -0.65 -0.15
N GLN A 169 22.39 -1.51 0.02
CA GLN A 169 22.62 -2.63 -0.89
C GLN A 169 21.47 -3.64 -0.88
N THR A 170 20.95 -4.00 0.29
CA THR A 170 19.83 -4.94 0.42
C THR A 170 18.58 -4.42 -0.28
N ALA A 171 18.28 -3.12 -0.14
CA ALA A 171 17.14 -2.51 -0.80
C ALA A 171 17.24 -2.56 -2.33
N LEU A 172 18.44 -2.33 -2.88
CA LEU A 172 18.67 -2.39 -4.33
C LEU A 172 18.59 -3.82 -4.89
N VAL A 173 19.07 -4.82 -4.14
CA VAL A 173 19.07 -6.24 -4.52
C VAL A 173 17.69 -6.88 -4.43
N ALA A 174 16.85 -6.47 -3.48
CA ALA A 174 15.52 -7.04 -3.24
C ALA A 174 14.62 -7.04 -4.49
N LYS A 175 14.80 -6.08 -5.39
CA LYS A 175 14.04 -5.95 -6.64
C LYS A 175 14.38 -7.06 -7.65
N ASP A 176 15.64 -7.37 -7.81
CA ASP A 176 16.08 -8.34 -8.83
C ASP A 176 15.69 -9.77 -8.46
N GLN A 177 15.65 -10.09 -7.17
CA GLN A 177 15.19 -11.40 -6.68
C GLN A 177 13.68 -11.62 -6.96
N ARG A 178 12.84 -10.58 -6.82
CA ARG A 178 11.40 -10.69 -7.10
C ARG A 178 11.09 -10.92 -8.58
N ARG A 179 11.97 -10.51 -9.49
CA ARG A 179 11.82 -10.70 -10.94
C ARG A 179 12.37 -12.02 -11.46
N GLY A 180 12.86 -12.91 -10.59
CA GLY A 180 13.44 -14.21 -10.99
C GLY A 180 14.70 -14.11 -11.85
N LYS A 181 15.27 -12.92 -12.02
CA LYS A 181 16.52 -12.71 -12.73
C LYS A 181 17.68 -13.03 -11.81
N LYS A 182 18.52 -14.02 -12.19
CA LYS A 182 19.82 -14.22 -11.54
C LYS A 182 20.61 -12.92 -11.63
N ILE A 183 20.98 -12.35 -10.50
CA ILE A 183 21.76 -11.13 -10.39
C ILE A 183 23.09 -11.38 -11.12
N LYS A 184 23.23 -10.80 -12.31
CA LYS A 184 24.56 -10.48 -12.82
C LYS A 184 25.04 -9.33 -11.94
N SER A 185 26.20 -9.47 -11.35
CA SER A 185 26.82 -8.52 -10.42
C SER A 185 26.31 -7.09 -10.62
N VAL A 186 25.72 -6.52 -9.55
CA VAL A 186 25.38 -5.10 -9.49
C VAL A 186 26.62 -4.35 -10.00
N GLY A 187 26.49 -3.62 -11.10
CA GLY A 187 27.56 -2.75 -11.58
C GLY A 187 28.01 -1.86 -10.41
N LYS A 188 29.18 -1.26 -10.48
CA LYS A 188 29.70 -0.40 -9.40
C LYS A 188 28.75 0.77 -9.16
N VAL A 189 27.72 0.54 -8.33
CA VAL A 189 26.81 1.60 -7.86
C VAL A 189 27.56 2.39 -6.80
N ASP A 190 27.64 3.70 -6.97
CA ASP A 190 28.15 4.58 -5.91
C ASP A 190 27.09 4.68 -4.79
N CYS A 191 27.28 3.87 -3.75
CA CYS A 191 26.43 3.90 -2.56
C CYS A 191 26.83 5.00 -1.55
N ASN A 192 27.81 5.85 -1.85
CA ASN A 192 28.16 6.99 -0.98
C ASN A 192 27.13 8.13 -1.10
N THR A 193 26.39 8.15 -2.19
CA THR A 193 25.29 9.10 -2.41
C THR A 193 23.98 8.33 -2.57
N VAL A 194 22.99 8.74 -1.78
CA VAL A 194 21.62 8.22 -1.81
C VAL A 194 20.72 9.31 -2.38
N VAL A 195 20.06 9.02 -3.50
CA VAL A 195 19.14 9.94 -4.18
C VAL A 195 17.70 9.49 -3.93
N ILE A 196 16.87 10.38 -3.45
CA ILE A 196 15.46 10.10 -3.09
C ILE A 196 14.56 10.94 -3.97
N HIS A 197 13.67 10.28 -4.73
CA HIS A 197 12.80 10.91 -5.72
C HIS A 197 11.36 11.01 -5.26
N GLY A 198 10.78 12.21 -5.37
CA GLY A 198 9.34 12.44 -5.42
C GLY A 198 8.59 12.17 -4.11
N VAL A 199 9.25 12.23 -2.97
CA VAL A 199 8.59 12.08 -1.68
C VAL A 199 7.79 13.35 -1.37
N HIS A 200 6.46 13.23 -1.30
CA HIS A 200 5.56 14.35 -1.00
C HIS A 200 5.10 14.35 0.46
N GLN A 201 5.14 13.18 1.10
CA GLN A 201 4.75 13.00 2.49
C GLN A 201 5.89 12.31 3.24
N PHE A 202 6.50 13.05 4.14
CA PHE A 202 7.54 12.51 5.01
C PHE A 202 6.91 11.93 6.26
N THR A 203 6.77 10.61 6.28
CA THR A 203 6.43 9.91 7.52
C THR A 203 7.58 10.04 8.52
N PRO A 204 7.32 9.94 9.83
CA PRO A 204 8.38 9.97 10.84
C PRO A 204 9.49 8.94 10.58
N THR A 205 9.13 7.77 10.07
CA THR A 205 10.09 6.70 9.73
C THR A 205 10.99 7.11 8.56
N ILE A 206 10.43 7.77 7.53
CA ILE A 206 11.21 8.29 6.39
C ILE A 206 12.15 9.40 6.86
N LEU A 207 11.67 10.32 7.72
CA LEU A 207 12.51 11.38 8.28
C LEU A 207 13.67 10.81 9.11
N SER A 208 13.38 9.84 9.98
CA SER A 208 14.42 9.15 10.77
C SER A 208 15.43 8.41 9.88
N MET A 209 14.95 7.78 8.80
CA MET A 209 15.82 7.12 7.83
C MET A 209 16.73 8.14 7.13
N ILE A 210 16.20 9.27 6.65
CA ILE A 210 17.00 10.34 6.01
C ILE A 210 18.05 10.86 6.99
N GLU A 211 17.66 11.11 8.24
CA GLU A 211 18.57 11.57 9.28
C GLU A 211 19.70 10.56 9.51
N GLU A 212 19.39 9.28 9.71
CA GLU A 212 20.39 8.25 9.98
C GLU A 212 21.31 8.01 8.76
N VAL A 213 20.76 7.95 7.55
CA VAL A 213 21.55 7.79 6.31
C VAL A 213 22.48 8.97 6.11
N SER A 214 22.02 10.19 6.38
CA SER A 214 22.80 11.42 6.16
C SER A 214 24.00 11.56 7.09
N LYS A 215 24.06 10.81 8.21
CA LYS A 215 25.24 10.79 9.08
C LYS A 215 26.47 10.20 8.38
N TYR A 216 26.28 9.30 7.44
CA TYR A 216 27.34 8.55 6.79
C TYR A 216 27.42 8.77 5.28
N LYS A 217 26.33 9.21 4.65
CA LYS A 217 26.21 9.35 3.19
C LYS A 217 25.72 10.74 2.81
N ARG A 218 26.07 11.15 1.58
CA ARG A 218 25.41 12.29 0.96
C ARG A 218 23.99 11.88 0.59
N VAL A 219 22.99 12.66 1.03
CA VAL A 219 21.59 12.46 0.64
C VAL A 219 21.17 13.59 -0.30
N VAL A 220 20.58 13.21 -1.42
CA VAL A 220 20.02 14.15 -2.40
C VAL A 220 18.52 13.91 -2.50
N LEU A 221 17.73 14.91 -2.17
CA LEU A 221 16.28 14.88 -2.34
C LEU A 221 15.92 15.57 -3.64
N LEU A 222 15.14 14.87 -4.47
CA LEU A 222 14.65 15.37 -5.74
C LEU A 222 13.13 15.42 -5.72
N PHE A 223 12.55 16.55 -6.08
CA PHE A 223 11.11 16.65 -6.22
C PHE A 223 10.69 17.48 -7.44
N ASN A 224 9.48 17.21 -7.92
CA ASN A 224 8.92 17.94 -9.05
C ASN A 224 8.55 19.36 -8.61
N TYR A 225 9.06 20.34 -9.33
CA TYR A 225 8.72 21.74 -9.14
C TYR A 225 8.72 22.47 -10.48
N GLN A 226 7.68 23.23 -10.71
CA GLN A 226 7.55 24.04 -11.92
C GLN A 226 7.36 25.50 -11.51
N GLN A 227 8.36 26.30 -11.73
CA GLN A 227 8.42 27.69 -11.24
C GLN A 227 7.27 28.56 -11.75
N GLN A 228 6.82 28.36 -12.99
CA GLN A 228 5.70 29.10 -13.57
C GLN A 228 4.36 28.80 -12.91
N TYR A 229 4.25 27.71 -12.15
CA TYR A 229 3.05 27.28 -11.42
C TYR A 229 3.32 27.18 -9.93
N SER A 230 4.08 28.12 -9.38
CA SER A 230 4.54 28.11 -7.99
C SER A 230 3.42 27.92 -6.96
N GLU A 231 2.24 28.47 -7.21
CA GLU A 231 1.08 28.30 -6.32
C GLU A 231 0.65 26.83 -6.15
N ILE A 232 0.72 26.03 -7.23
CA ILE A 232 0.38 24.61 -7.19
C ILE A 232 1.38 23.85 -6.32
N TYR A 233 2.65 24.25 -6.36
CA TYR A 233 3.74 23.56 -5.67
C TYR A 233 4.09 24.16 -4.30
N GLN A 234 3.36 25.19 -3.84
CA GLN A 234 3.69 25.89 -2.60
C GLN A 234 3.73 24.95 -1.37
N THR A 235 2.75 24.06 -1.25
CA THR A 235 2.73 23.09 -0.15
C THR A 235 3.98 22.21 -0.12
N TRP A 236 4.49 21.84 -1.29
CA TRP A 236 5.71 21.02 -1.36
C TRP A 236 6.96 21.84 -1.05
N LEU A 237 7.01 23.09 -1.52
CA LEU A 237 8.08 24.00 -1.13
C LEU A 237 8.13 24.17 0.39
N ASP A 238 6.98 24.34 1.03
CA ASP A 238 6.88 24.48 2.48
C ASP A 238 7.39 23.23 3.19
N VAL A 239 7.00 22.03 2.71
CA VAL A 239 7.46 20.75 3.26
C VAL A 239 8.96 20.58 3.13
N TYR A 240 9.52 20.85 1.95
CA TYR A 240 10.97 20.69 1.73
C TYR A 240 11.79 21.77 2.44
N SER A 241 11.27 22.99 2.59
CA SER A 241 11.93 24.04 3.37
C SER A 241 12.02 23.74 4.87
N CYS A 242 11.15 22.86 5.40
CA CYS A 242 11.22 22.41 6.80
C CYS A 242 12.51 21.67 7.15
N PHE A 243 13.22 21.10 6.18
CA PHE A 243 14.53 20.49 6.43
C PHE A 243 15.56 21.49 6.96
N ASP A 244 15.46 22.76 6.58
CA ASP A 244 16.31 23.83 7.15
C ASP A 244 16.05 24.09 8.63
N LEU A 245 14.80 23.94 9.06
CA LEU A 245 14.36 24.27 10.40
C LEU A 245 14.64 23.15 11.41
N ASN A 246 14.52 21.89 10.98
CA ASN A 246 14.53 20.73 11.86
C ASN A 246 15.92 20.08 11.99
N ILE A 247 16.83 20.30 11.04
CA ILE A 247 18.10 19.56 10.94
C ILE A 247 19.28 20.50 10.77
N LYS A 248 19.22 21.66 11.40
CA LYS A 248 20.12 22.81 11.24
C LYS A 248 21.61 22.54 11.35
N SER A 249 22.05 21.56 12.12
CA SER A 249 23.47 21.34 12.38
C SER A 249 24.11 20.28 11.48
N GLN A 250 23.32 19.51 10.73
CA GLN A 250 23.80 18.33 10.00
C GLN A 250 23.71 18.47 8.47
N PHE A 251 22.92 19.41 7.96
CA PHE A 251 22.66 19.55 6.54
C PHE A 251 23.12 20.91 6.01
N ASN A 252 23.82 20.86 4.90
CA ASN A 252 24.16 22.04 4.11
C ASN A 252 23.08 22.24 3.06
N ASN A 253 22.10 23.10 3.33
CA ASN A 253 20.96 23.32 2.48
C ASN A 253 21.19 24.45 1.51
N GLU A 254 21.35 24.11 0.24
CA GLU A 254 21.20 25.05 -0.86
C GLU A 254 19.92 24.70 -1.63
N PHE A 255 18.76 25.04 -1.06
CA PHE A 255 17.50 24.84 -1.75
C PHE A 255 17.20 26.06 -2.63
N LYS A 256 17.32 25.90 -3.94
CA LYS A 256 16.93 26.89 -4.93
C LYS A 256 16.10 26.20 -6.01
N PRO A 257 14.77 26.41 -6.03
CA PRO A 257 13.94 25.88 -7.09
C PRO A 257 14.26 26.63 -8.39
N THR A 258 14.89 25.95 -9.32
CA THR A 258 15.36 26.54 -10.60
C THR A 258 14.67 25.94 -11.82
N THR A 259 13.95 24.87 -11.65
CA THR A 259 13.36 24.13 -12.77
C THR A 259 12.19 24.87 -13.39
N LEU A 260 12.19 24.98 -14.69
CA LEU A 260 11.13 25.57 -15.51
C LEU A 260 10.48 24.47 -16.35
N LEU A 261 9.16 24.50 -16.46
CA LEU A 261 8.47 23.61 -17.39
C LEU A 261 8.83 24.00 -18.83
N GLN A 262 9.36 23.06 -19.58
CA GLN A 262 9.55 23.22 -21.01
C GLN A 262 8.29 22.79 -21.74
N THR A 263 7.52 23.75 -22.24
CA THR A 263 6.24 23.54 -22.93
C THR A 263 6.45 23.24 -24.41
N SER A 264 7.12 22.14 -24.76
CA SER A 264 7.31 21.76 -26.16
C SER A 264 6.16 20.89 -26.71
N TYR A 265 5.16 20.53 -25.92
CA TYR A 265 4.08 19.64 -26.32
C TYR A 265 2.72 20.35 -26.39
N GLU A 266 2.01 20.16 -27.51
CA GLU A 266 0.60 20.61 -27.66
C GLU A 266 -0.32 20.04 -26.56
N GLY A 267 -0.01 18.85 -26.01
CA GLY A 267 -0.75 18.24 -24.90
C GLY A 267 -0.66 18.99 -23.56
N ASN A 268 0.23 19.99 -23.45
CA ASN A 268 0.38 20.78 -22.24
C ASN A 268 -0.61 21.98 -22.15
N ILE A 269 -1.45 22.20 -23.14
CA ILE A 269 -2.40 23.32 -23.14
C ILE A 269 -3.34 23.25 -21.94
N LEU A 270 -3.88 22.05 -21.64
CA LEU A 270 -4.76 21.87 -20.49
C LEU A 270 -4.00 22.10 -19.17
N ALA A 271 -2.80 21.54 -19.03
CA ALA A 271 -1.96 21.72 -17.84
C ALA A 271 -1.58 23.22 -17.65
N ASP A 272 -1.24 23.93 -18.73
CA ASP A 272 -0.94 25.36 -18.70
C ASP A 272 -2.16 26.17 -18.26
N GLN A 273 -3.35 25.85 -18.75
CA GLN A 273 -4.57 26.54 -18.37
C GLN A 273 -4.98 26.26 -16.93
N ILE A 274 -4.86 25.02 -16.47
CA ILE A 274 -5.07 24.66 -15.06
C ILE A 274 -4.08 25.43 -14.17
N GLY A 275 -2.81 25.47 -14.56
CA GLY A 275 -1.80 26.24 -13.85
C GLY A 275 -2.11 27.73 -13.78
N LYS A 276 -2.51 28.34 -14.90
CA LYS A 276 -2.93 29.74 -14.96
C LYS A 276 -4.18 30.03 -14.13
N LEU A 277 -5.14 29.11 -14.13
CA LEU A 277 -6.34 29.21 -13.29
C LEU A 277 -5.96 29.18 -11.81
N THR A 278 -5.10 28.28 -11.40
CA THR A 278 -4.65 28.11 -10.01
C THR A 278 -3.86 29.34 -9.54
N ASN A 279 -3.01 29.90 -10.39
CA ASN A 279 -2.25 31.11 -10.08
C ASN A 279 -3.10 32.42 -10.20
N GLY A 280 -4.38 32.32 -10.54
CA GLY A 280 -5.25 33.48 -10.72
C GLY A 280 -4.88 34.36 -11.96
N THR A 281 -4.08 33.84 -12.87
CA THR A 281 -3.62 34.58 -14.08
C THR A 281 -4.41 34.24 -15.34
N LEU A 282 -5.39 33.34 -15.26
CA LEU A 282 -6.27 33.01 -16.37
C LEU A 282 -7.29 34.14 -16.57
N THR A 283 -7.13 34.93 -17.63
CA THR A 283 -7.95 36.11 -17.91
C THR A 283 -8.99 35.88 -19.03
N GLU A 284 -8.85 34.82 -19.81
CA GLU A 284 -9.71 34.54 -20.95
C GLU A 284 -10.26 33.11 -20.91
N LYS A 285 -11.48 32.90 -21.44
CA LYS A 285 -11.98 31.57 -21.71
C LYS A 285 -11.05 30.85 -22.67
N SER A 286 -10.73 29.60 -22.34
CA SER A 286 -9.94 28.71 -23.20
C SER A 286 -10.49 28.73 -24.63
N LYS A 287 -9.63 28.91 -25.62
CA LYS A 287 -9.92 28.52 -27.00
C LYS A 287 -10.03 27.02 -27.09
N ASP A 288 -10.85 26.50 -27.98
CA ASP A 288 -11.18 25.07 -28.13
C ASP A 288 -9.97 24.16 -27.91
N ILE A 289 -10.09 23.29 -26.92
CA ILE A 289 -9.12 22.25 -26.64
C ILE A 289 -9.58 21.02 -27.41
N ASN A 290 -9.15 20.88 -28.67
CA ASN A 290 -9.62 19.80 -29.55
C ASN A 290 -9.08 18.41 -29.19
N ASN A 291 -8.10 18.32 -28.29
CA ASN A 291 -7.45 17.08 -27.89
C ASN A 291 -7.86 16.57 -26.50
N VAL A 292 -8.87 17.18 -25.91
CA VAL A 292 -9.43 16.77 -24.62
C VAL A 292 -10.90 16.40 -24.82
N SER A 293 -11.26 15.20 -24.39
CA SER A 293 -12.65 14.74 -24.33
C SER A 293 -13.01 14.36 -22.89
N VAL A 294 -14.23 14.63 -22.50
CA VAL A 294 -14.80 14.23 -21.22
C VAL A 294 -15.84 13.15 -21.49
N ILE A 295 -15.66 11.99 -20.86
CA ILE A 295 -16.58 10.87 -20.93
C ILE A 295 -17.21 10.71 -19.56
N GLU A 296 -18.53 10.83 -19.48
CA GLU A 296 -19.31 10.61 -18.26
C GLU A 296 -19.86 9.20 -18.24
N PHE A 297 -19.79 8.54 -17.10
CA PHE A 297 -20.35 7.22 -16.87
C PHE A 297 -21.39 7.28 -15.75
N ASP A 298 -22.48 6.55 -15.89
CA ASP A 298 -23.55 6.52 -14.90
C ASP A 298 -23.07 5.93 -13.55
N ASN A 299 -22.12 5.00 -13.63
CA ASN A 299 -21.58 4.33 -12.46
C ASN A 299 -20.17 3.73 -12.73
N ILE A 300 -19.51 3.33 -11.66
CA ILE A 300 -18.16 2.76 -11.70
C ILE A 300 -18.10 1.40 -12.45
N THR A 301 -19.20 0.65 -12.50
CA THR A 301 -19.25 -0.62 -13.22
C THR A 301 -19.20 -0.41 -14.72
N GLU A 302 -19.91 0.60 -15.22
CA GLU A 302 -19.88 0.99 -16.63
C GLU A 302 -18.48 1.48 -17.04
N PHE A 303 -17.85 2.32 -16.21
CA PHE A 303 -16.45 2.70 -16.41
C PHE A 303 -15.53 1.47 -16.45
N SER A 304 -15.72 0.53 -15.54
CA SER A 304 -14.92 -0.71 -15.50
C SER A 304 -15.10 -1.56 -16.75
N ALA A 305 -16.34 -1.67 -17.27
CA ALA A 305 -16.62 -2.36 -18.52
C ALA A 305 -15.94 -1.68 -19.71
N TYR A 306 -15.94 -0.35 -19.75
CA TYR A 306 -15.22 0.43 -20.77
C TYR A 306 -13.72 0.13 -20.76
N VAL A 307 -13.09 0.15 -19.58
CA VAL A 307 -11.66 -0.18 -19.42
C VAL A 307 -11.36 -1.62 -19.86
N ALA A 308 -12.23 -2.57 -19.45
CA ALA A 308 -12.08 -3.98 -19.83
C ALA A 308 -12.18 -4.17 -21.35
N GLN A 309 -13.10 -3.50 -22.02
CA GLN A 309 -13.23 -3.56 -23.47
C GLN A 309 -11.96 -3.07 -24.19
N ILE A 310 -11.37 -1.94 -23.73
CA ILE A 310 -10.13 -1.44 -24.30
C ILE A 310 -8.97 -2.42 -24.10
N TYR A 311 -8.95 -3.10 -22.96
CA TYR A 311 -7.94 -4.13 -22.69
C TYR A 311 -8.14 -5.35 -23.59
N GLU A 312 -9.35 -5.84 -23.78
CA GLU A 312 -9.65 -6.96 -24.70
C GLU A 312 -9.28 -6.64 -26.15
N ASP A 313 -9.62 -5.45 -26.63
CA ASP A 313 -9.19 -4.97 -27.96
C ASP A 313 -7.67 -5.00 -28.11
N ALA A 314 -6.94 -4.68 -27.03
CA ALA A 314 -5.48 -4.74 -27.03
C ALA A 314 -4.94 -6.18 -27.01
N VAL A 315 -5.61 -7.09 -26.28
CA VAL A 315 -5.29 -8.51 -26.26
C VAL A 315 -5.45 -9.12 -27.66
N GLU A 316 -6.56 -8.85 -28.34
CA GLU A 316 -6.79 -9.31 -29.71
C GLU A 316 -5.71 -8.82 -30.67
N LYS A 317 -5.38 -7.54 -30.62
CA LYS A 317 -4.30 -6.96 -31.44
C LYS A 317 -2.93 -7.57 -31.14
N TYR A 318 -2.63 -7.80 -29.86
CA TYR A 318 -1.37 -8.44 -29.45
C TYR A 318 -1.22 -9.85 -30.00
N TYR A 319 -2.31 -10.65 -29.97
CA TYR A 319 -2.27 -12.00 -30.51
C TYR A 319 -2.33 -12.05 -32.04
N ALA A 320 -2.87 -11.04 -32.70
CA ALA A 320 -2.89 -10.91 -34.14
C ALA A 320 -1.53 -10.45 -34.72
N ASP A 321 -0.70 -9.80 -33.90
CA ASP A 321 0.64 -9.35 -34.33
C ASP A 321 1.65 -10.49 -34.24
N GLU A 322 2.15 -10.95 -35.39
CA GLU A 322 3.16 -12.01 -35.50
C GLU A 322 4.49 -11.60 -34.83
N GLN A 323 4.81 -10.31 -34.77
CA GLN A 323 6.07 -9.80 -34.21
C GLN A 323 6.03 -9.59 -32.69
N LYS A 324 4.85 -9.53 -32.09
CA LYS A 324 4.60 -9.36 -30.63
C LYS A 324 5.56 -8.38 -29.96
N LYS A 325 5.51 -7.12 -30.34
CA LYS A 325 6.38 -6.08 -29.76
C LYS A 325 5.84 -5.61 -28.39
N GLY A 326 6.59 -5.92 -27.33
CA GLY A 326 6.23 -5.47 -25.98
C GLY A 326 5.21 -6.37 -25.25
N SER A 327 4.39 -5.75 -24.40
CA SER A 327 3.30 -6.42 -23.66
C SER A 327 1.93 -6.04 -24.24
N VAL A 328 0.86 -6.70 -23.81
CA VAL A 328 -0.52 -6.34 -24.19
C VAL A 328 -0.78 -4.84 -23.97
N LEU A 329 -0.22 -4.27 -22.88
CA LEU A 329 -0.41 -2.84 -22.54
C LEU A 329 0.12 -1.91 -23.63
N SER A 330 1.13 -2.31 -24.41
CA SER A 330 1.66 -1.49 -25.52
C SER A 330 0.71 -1.41 -26.73
N TYR A 331 -0.30 -2.28 -26.79
CA TYR A 331 -1.34 -2.28 -27.82
C TYR A 331 -2.62 -1.57 -27.38
N MET A 332 -2.70 -1.13 -26.12
CA MET A 332 -3.83 -0.32 -25.66
C MET A 332 -3.81 1.05 -26.35
N ARG A 333 -4.98 1.44 -26.89
CA ARG A 333 -5.15 2.77 -27.51
C ARG A 333 -5.16 3.90 -26.49
N GLU A 334 -5.51 3.59 -25.25
CA GLU A 334 -5.65 4.54 -24.15
C GLU A 334 -4.90 4.04 -22.93
N GLN A 335 -4.29 4.94 -22.17
CA GLN A 335 -3.67 4.65 -20.90
C GLN A 335 -4.53 5.24 -19.78
N PHE A 336 -4.79 4.46 -18.74
CA PHE A 336 -5.63 4.86 -17.62
C PHE A 336 -4.78 5.22 -16.42
N TYR A 337 -5.04 6.41 -15.86
CA TYR A 337 -4.41 6.88 -14.65
C TYR A 337 -5.47 7.20 -13.61
N SER A 338 -5.29 6.75 -12.39
CA SER A 338 -6.18 7.04 -11.27
C SER A 338 -5.37 7.48 -10.05
N ALA A 339 -5.82 8.52 -9.39
CA ALA A 339 -5.28 8.95 -8.10
C ALA A 339 -5.70 8.01 -6.95
N ASN A 340 -6.72 7.17 -7.19
CA ASN A 340 -7.26 6.25 -6.20
C ASN A 340 -7.09 4.80 -6.66
N SER A 341 -6.53 3.94 -5.80
CA SER A 341 -6.37 2.50 -6.06
C SER A 341 -7.70 1.72 -6.09
N SER A 342 -8.81 2.28 -5.62
CA SER A 342 -10.12 1.62 -5.59
C SER A 342 -10.60 1.16 -6.97
N VAL A 343 -10.21 1.85 -8.04
CA VAL A 343 -10.51 1.42 -9.42
C VAL A 343 -9.91 0.05 -9.72
N ASN A 344 -8.68 -0.21 -9.27
CA ASN A 344 -8.03 -1.51 -9.44
C ASN A 344 -8.78 -2.62 -8.71
N ASP A 345 -9.30 -2.34 -7.53
CA ASP A 345 -10.05 -3.32 -6.75
C ASP A 345 -11.39 -3.65 -7.42
N ILE A 346 -12.04 -2.64 -7.99
CA ILE A 346 -13.28 -2.83 -8.75
C ILE A 346 -13.01 -3.62 -10.03
N LEU A 347 -11.98 -3.30 -10.79
CA LEU A 347 -11.58 -4.05 -11.99
C LEU A 347 -11.27 -5.50 -11.65
N LYS A 348 -10.58 -5.78 -10.55
CA LYS A 348 -10.32 -7.16 -10.08
C LYS A 348 -11.58 -7.92 -9.69
N VAL A 349 -12.59 -7.24 -9.14
CA VAL A 349 -13.85 -7.87 -8.74
C VAL A 349 -14.71 -8.22 -9.96
N TYR A 350 -14.86 -7.27 -10.89
CA TYR A 350 -15.74 -7.44 -12.03
C TYR A 350 -15.07 -8.15 -13.21
N PHE A 351 -13.77 -7.97 -13.38
CA PHE A 351 -12.99 -8.52 -14.49
C PHE A 351 -11.70 -9.19 -14.00
N PRO A 352 -11.82 -10.22 -13.14
CA PRO A 352 -10.66 -10.84 -12.49
C PRO A 352 -9.72 -11.54 -13.46
N GLU A 353 -10.21 -11.97 -14.60
CA GLU A 353 -9.42 -12.68 -15.60
C GLU A 353 -8.45 -11.72 -16.33
N GLN A 354 -8.90 -10.46 -16.53
CA GLN A 354 -8.11 -9.44 -17.23
C GLN A 354 -7.19 -8.64 -16.28
N PHE A 355 -7.65 -8.32 -15.07
CA PHE A 355 -7.02 -7.32 -14.21
C PHE A 355 -6.38 -7.85 -12.94
N GLY A 356 -6.26 -9.12 -12.76
CA GLY A 356 -5.43 -9.53 -11.68
C GLY A 356 -5.68 -10.84 -10.98
N GLU A 357 -4.73 -11.22 -10.17
CA GLU A 357 -4.83 -12.34 -9.28
C GLU A 357 -5.86 -12.04 -8.20
N ARG A 358 -6.91 -12.83 -8.14
CA ARG A 358 -7.78 -12.86 -6.96
C ARG A 358 -6.95 -13.33 -5.78
N HIS A 359 -7.15 -12.72 -4.63
CA HIS A 359 -6.64 -13.31 -3.40
C HIS A 359 -7.08 -14.77 -3.32
N PHE A 360 -6.20 -15.67 -2.86
CA PHE A 360 -6.48 -17.11 -2.80
C PHE A 360 -7.85 -17.43 -2.18
N LEU A 361 -8.25 -16.69 -1.14
CA LEU A 361 -9.54 -16.84 -0.47
C LEU A 361 -10.76 -16.43 -1.35
N ALA A 362 -10.56 -15.75 -2.45
CA ALA A 362 -11.63 -15.39 -3.37
C ALA A 362 -11.87 -16.45 -4.47
N TYR A 363 -11.02 -17.48 -4.55
CA TYR A 363 -11.27 -18.63 -5.41
C TYR A 363 -12.20 -19.64 -4.71
N PRO A 364 -12.92 -20.47 -5.46
CA PRO A 364 -13.79 -21.48 -4.87
C PRO A 364 -13.10 -22.35 -3.83
N ILE A 365 -11.86 -22.73 -4.07
CA ILE A 365 -11.06 -23.49 -3.10
C ILE A 365 -10.77 -22.69 -1.82
N GLY A 366 -10.57 -21.39 -1.93
CA GLY A 366 -10.42 -20.49 -0.78
C GLY A 366 -11.72 -20.38 0.03
N HIS A 367 -12.86 -20.28 -0.64
CA HIS A 367 -14.19 -20.32 0.00
C HIS A 367 -14.41 -21.61 0.78
N PHE A 368 -13.95 -22.74 0.24
CA PHE A 368 -13.97 -24.02 0.96
C PHE A 368 -13.22 -23.92 2.29
N PHE A 369 -11.98 -23.41 2.29
CA PHE A 369 -11.21 -23.29 3.52
C PHE A 369 -11.84 -22.31 4.53
N VAL A 370 -12.40 -21.21 4.05
CA VAL A 370 -13.10 -20.24 4.92
C VAL A 370 -14.34 -20.90 5.55
N ALA A 371 -15.13 -21.60 4.77
CA ALA A 371 -16.32 -22.29 5.24
C ALA A 371 -15.97 -23.41 6.27
N VAL A 372 -14.96 -24.23 5.97
CA VAL A 372 -14.47 -25.25 6.91
C VAL A 372 -13.97 -24.63 8.22
N THR A 373 -13.22 -23.51 8.14
CA THR A 373 -12.73 -22.83 9.32
C THR A 373 -13.85 -22.25 10.17
N LYS A 374 -14.91 -21.73 9.57
CA LYS A 374 -16.09 -21.25 10.30
C LYS A 374 -16.85 -22.37 11.00
N MET A 375 -16.97 -23.53 10.34
CA MET A 375 -17.64 -24.70 10.89
C MET A 375 -16.80 -25.45 11.92
N TRP A 376 -15.48 -25.20 12.00
CA TRP A 376 -14.61 -25.93 12.92
C TRP A 376 -14.80 -25.48 14.36
N ASN A 377 -15.15 -26.41 15.21
CA ASN A 377 -15.25 -26.23 16.66
C ASN A 377 -13.97 -26.74 17.33
N SER A 378 -13.13 -25.79 17.79
CA SER A 378 -11.85 -26.12 18.45
C SER A 378 -12.01 -26.78 19.83
N GLU A 379 -13.14 -26.58 20.51
CA GLU A 379 -13.38 -27.14 21.85
C GLU A 379 -13.62 -28.63 21.79
N ASN A 380 -14.35 -29.09 20.79
CA ASN A 380 -14.76 -30.51 20.67
C ASN A 380 -14.01 -31.23 19.56
N GLY A 381 -13.17 -30.56 18.77
CA GLY A 381 -12.44 -31.14 17.64
C GLY A 381 -13.37 -31.64 16.53
N GLY A 382 -14.55 -31.04 16.38
CA GLY A 382 -15.58 -31.45 15.43
C GLY A 382 -16.08 -30.30 14.55
N ILE A 383 -17.08 -30.61 13.73
CA ILE A 383 -17.76 -29.64 12.86
C ILE A 383 -19.06 -29.22 13.54
N LYS A 384 -19.26 -27.90 13.68
CA LYS A 384 -20.53 -27.29 14.10
C LYS A 384 -21.05 -26.43 12.97
N ILE A 385 -22.24 -26.75 12.48
CA ILE A 385 -22.87 -26.02 11.39
C ILE A 385 -23.78 -24.95 12.00
N GLU A 386 -23.40 -23.68 11.85
CA GLU A 386 -24.19 -22.53 12.28
C GLU A 386 -24.92 -21.87 11.09
N ASP A 387 -24.32 -21.93 9.89
CA ASP A 387 -24.91 -21.41 8.66
C ASP A 387 -24.85 -22.45 7.54
N MET A 388 -26.01 -22.73 6.96
CA MET A 388 -26.14 -23.67 5.84
C MET A 388 -25.43 -23.18 4.57
N ASN A 389 -25.14 -21.87 4.45
CA ASN A 389 -24.37 -21.34 3.34
C ASN A 389 -22.92 -21.84 3.39
N ASP A 390 -22.34 -22.10 4.56
CA ASP A 390 -20.98 -22.63 4.66
C ASP A 390 -20.92 -24.06 4.07
N ILE A 391 -21.97 -24.86 4.20
CA ILE A 391 -22.07 -26.17 3.51
C ILE A 391 -22.16 -25.97 2.00
N ALA A 392 -23.01 -25.02 1.55
CA ALA A 392 -23.13 -24.70 0.11
C ALA A 392 -21.78 -24.31 -0.50
N GLU A 393 -21.02 -23.43 0.17
CA GLU A 393 -19.68 -23.04 -0.25
C GLU A 393 -18.74 -24.24 -0.35
N CYS A 394 -18.77 -25.17 0.60
CA CYS A 394 -17.96 -26.39 0.55
C CYS A 394 -18.34 -27.27 -0.67
N LEU A 395 -19.61 -27.49 -0.90
CA LEU A 395 -20.08 -28.35 -1.99
C LEU A 395 -19.82 -27.73 -3.38
N CYS A 396 -19.97 -26.43 -3.50
CA CYS A 396 -19.79 -25.69 -4.76
C CYS A 396 -18.33 -25.31 -5.06
N SER A 397 -17.43 -25.50 -4.12
CA SER A 397 -16.02 -25.10 -4.24
C SER A 397 -15.21 -25.88 -5.28
N GLY A 398 -15.67 -27.06 -5.68
CA GLY A 398 -14.89 -28.00 -6.49
C GLY A 398 -13.73 -28.68 -5.73
N ALA A 399 -13.55 -28.39 -4.44
CA ALA A 399 -12.52 -29.03 -3.60
C ALA A 399 -12.86 -30.48 -3.24
N LEU A 400 -14.15 -30.79 -3.19
CA LEU A 400 -14.64 -32.13 -2.92
C LEU A 400 -14.86 -32.88 -4.23
N TYR A 401 -14.12 -33.95 -4.43
CA TYR A 401 -14.27 -34.80 -5.61
C TYR A 401 -15.04 -36.07 -5.24
N GLU A 402 -16.27 -36.13 -5.73
CA GLU A 402 -17.14 -37.30 -5.63
C GLU A 402 -17.89 -37.46 -6.94
N LYS A 403 -18.03 -38.72 -7.42
CA LYS A 403 -18.76 -39.00 -8.69
C LYS A 403 -20.20 -38.50 -8.68
N LYS A 404 -20.80 -38.36 -7.51
CA LYS A 404 -22.20 -37.92 -7.31
C LYS A 404 -22.30 -36.50 -6.76
N ILE A 405 -21.23 -35.70 -6.80
CA ILE A 405 -21.22 -34.34 -6.18
C ILE A 405 -22.34 -33.46 -6.74
N GLY A 406 -22.63 -33.53 -8.04
CA GLY A 406 -23.73 -32.78 -8.65
C GLY A 406 -25.09 -33.19 -8.09
N SER A 407 -25.29 -34.47 -7.79
CA SER A 407 -26.50 -35.00 -7.15
C SER A 407 -26.60 -34.51 -5.70
N LEU A 408 -25.49 -34.46 -4.97
CA LEU A 408 -25.44 -33.94 -3.60
C LEU A 408 -25.77 -32.43 -3.56
N ILE A 409 -25.23 -31.64 -4.49
CA ILE A 409 -25.52 -30.20 -4.61
C ILE A 409 -27.02 -30.00 -4.91
N THR A 410 -27.60 -30.79 -5.83
CA THR A 410 -29.00 -30.70 -6.15
C THR A 410 -29.88 -31.05 -4.95
N THR A 411 -29.58 -32.16 -4.27
CA THR A 411 -30.29 -32.58 -3.06
C THR A 411 -30.17 -31.52 -1.95
N PHE A 412 -28.98 -30.99 -1.72
CA PHE A 412 -28.76 -29.93 -0.74
C PHE A 412 -29.59 -28.68 -1.05
N ASN A 413 -29.62 -28.23 -2.30
CA ASN A 413 -30.40 -27.05 -2.70
C ASN A 413 -31.89 -27.26 -2.55
N GLN A 414 -32.38 -28.48 -2.76
CA GLN A 414 -33.78 -28.83 -2.54
C GLN A 414 -34.16 -28.88 -1.07
N THR A 415 -33.25 -29.33 -0.21
CA THR A 415 -33.53 -29.57 1.19
C THR A 415 -33.10 -28.41 2.11
N ARG A 416 -32.24 -27.49 1.67
CA ARG A 416 -31.69 -26.40 2.50
C ARG A 416 -32.76 -25.52 3.17
N ASN A 417 -33.92 -25.35 2.53
CA ASN A 417 -35.01 -24.54 3.09
C ASN A 417 -35.66 -25.20 4.32
N TYR A 418 -35.54 -26.52 4.47
CA TYR A 418 -35.97 -27.24 5.66
C TYR A 418 -35.00 -27.02 6.86
N PHE A 419 -33.72 -26.74 6.57
CA PHE A 419 -32.70 -26.47 7.56
C PHE A 419 -32.51 -24.99 7.89
N SER A 420 -33.21 -24.10 7.18
CA SER A 420 -33.08 -22.65 7.33
C SER A 420 -33.63 -22.10 8.66
N ARG A 421 -34.32 -22.90 9.44
CA ARG A 421 -34.83 -22.53 10.77
C ARG A 421 -33.89 -23.12 11.83
N ALA A 422 -33.19 -22.27 12.57
CA ALA A 422 -32.26 -22.65 13.64
C ALA A 422 -32.90 -23.61 14.67
N SER A 423 -34.20 -23.46 14.94
CA SER A 423 -34.99 -24.37 15.79
C SER A 423 -35.09 -25.81 15.31
N MET A 424 -34.79 -26.08 14.04
CA MET A 424 -34.78 -27.46 13.48
C MET A 424 -33.39 -28.12 13.64
N LEU A 425 -32.34 -27.33 13.89
CA LEU A 425 -30.97 -27.82 14.10
C LEU A 425 -30.68 -28.15 15.58
N GLU A 426 -31.48 -27.59 16.51
CA GLU A 426 -31.28 -27.72 17.95
C GLU A 426 -32.26 -28.71 18.63
N GLY A 427 -33.17 -29.30 17.90
CA GLY A 427 -34.15 -30.25 18.47
C GLY A 427 -33.56 -31.65 18.67
N ASP A 428 -33.82 -32.27 19.84
CA ASP A 428 -33.48 -33.65 20.12
C ASP A 428 -33.92 -34.61 18.98
N GLY A 429 -32.97 -35.07 18.18
CA GLY A 429 -33.17 -36.01 17.09
C GLY A 429 -33.61 -35.44 15.75
N GLY A 430 -33.90 -34.14 15.63
CA GLY A 430 -34.42 -33.56 14.38
C GLY A 430 -33.36 -33.47 13.28
N ALA A 431 -32.18 -32.91 13.58
CA ALA A 431 -31.11 -32.75 12.62
C ALA A 431 -30.43 -34.06 12.25
N GLU A 432 -30.27 -34.97 13.20
CA GLU A 432 -29.74 -36.33 12.96
C GLU A 432 -30.67 -37.14 12.07
N ALA A 433 -31.99 -37.14 12.31
CA ALA A 433 -32.96 -37.88 11.52
C ALA A 433 -33.02 -37.40 10.06
N VAL A 434 -32.97 -36.09 9.81
CA VAL A 434 -32.99 -35.53 8.47
C VAL A 434 -31.66 -35.72 7.74
N SER A 435 -30.54 -35.61 8.43
CA SER A 435 -29.21 -35.85 7.87
C SER A 435 -29.05 -37.32 7.39
N TYR A 436 -29.50 -38.28 8.19
CA TYR A 436 -29.42 -39.73 7.84
C TYR A 436 -30.36 -40.17 6.71
N THR A 437 -31.51 -39.54 6.53
CA THR A 437 -32.47 -39.95 5.51
C THR A 437 -32.21 -39.33 4.14
N HIS A 438 -31.57 -38.20 4.06
CA HIS A 438 -31.38 -37.48 2.79
C HIS A 438 -29.92 -37.40 2.29
N LEU A 439 -28.93 -37.74 3.10
CA LEU A 439 -27.51 -37.80 2.70
C LEU A 439 -27.00 -39.22 2.48
N ARG A 440 -27.84 -40.25 2.63
CA ARG A 440 -27.64 -41.61 2.15
C ARG A 440 -28.38 -41.77 0.80
#